data_c1270517bcfb45f5397eae7ea430adc5
#
_entry.id   c1270517bcfb45f5397eae7ea430adc5
#
_cell.length_a   1.000
_cell.length_b   1.000
_cell.length_c   1.000
_cell.angle_alpha   90.00
_cell.angle_beta   90.00
_cell.angle_gamma   90.00
#
_symmetry.space_group_name_H-M   'P 1'
#
loop_
_entity.id
_entity.type
_entity.pdbx_description
1 polymer ?
#
loop_
_entity_poly.entity_id
_entity_poly.type
_entity_poly.pdbx_seq_one_letter_code
_entity_poly.pdbx_strand_id
1 'polypeptide(L)'
;LVTGVQTCALPIFSLLAVTVPACLIGVLVGCLFVYKRGAELADDPEFKRRVATGQFQEDYVLERDTQNATTSAKVSVAIFLLAIAIIVGMTSHPDLLPNIGPGGKPISVPTLLQIMMLATGAIIMVVCRVPRDKLDSGSVFKSGLIGAVGILGISWMTDTFFATHLKFITDVFAQTLIQYPMLFGAMLFVTSMVLYSPAATAVALMPIGVSLGLPAEILIGLIPATCAVFIIPGGAQISCVAFDRTGTTKIGRFGFNHSYLIPGLVSMAASTVLSLAIAYIIF
;
A
#
# COMPACT_ATOMS: atom_id res chain seq x y z
N LEU A 1 7.56 -3.70 -30.04
CA LEU A 1 6.43 -2.88 -29.53
C LEU A 1 6.66 -2.33 -28.11
N VAL A 2 7.88 -2.43 -27.56
CA VAL A 2 8.28 -1.89 -26.23
C VAL A 2 9.02 -0.55 -26.35
N THR A 3 9.36 -0.12 -27.54
CA THR A 3 10.17 1.08 -27.79
C THR A 3 9.38 2.40 -27.82
N GLY A 4 8.04 2.37 -27.84
CA GLY A 4 7.21 3.58 -27.84
C GLY A 4 6.96 4.21 -26.47
N VAL A 5 7.21 3.48 -25.38
CA VAL A 5 6.97 3.98 -24.00
C VAL A 5 8.16 4.79 -23.47
N GLN A 6 9.34 4.65 -24.08
CA GLN A 6 10.54 5.34 -23.62
C GLN A 6 10.68 6.79 -24.11
N THR A 7 9.89 7.22 -25.07
CA THR A 7 9.99 8.59 -25.63
C THR A 7 9.10 9.63 -24.92
N CYS A 8 8.20 9.19 -24.03
CA CYS A 8 7.42 10.06 -23.13
C CYS A 8 7.77 9.86 -21.66
N ALA A 9 8.96 9.35 -21.36
CA ALA A 9 9.45 9.32 -19.99
C ALA A 9 9.77 10.76 -19.57
N LEU A 10 8.78 11.45 -19.03
CA LEU A 10 9.02 12.59 -18.15
C LEU A 10 10.10 12.12 -17.16
N PRO A 11 11.16 12.90 -16.95
CA PRO A 11 12.22 12.50 -16.04
C PRO A 11 11.58 12.07 -14.72
N ILE A 12 11.92 10.91 -14.22
CA ILE A 12 11.40 10.37 -12.93
C ILE A 12 11.47 11.45 -11.84
N PHE A 13 12.49 12.28 -11.87
CA PHE A 13 12.66 13.41 -10.96
C PHE A 13 11.54 14.46 -11.06
N SER A 14 11.05 14.77 -12.25
CA SER A 14 9.94 15.73 -12.42
C SER A 14 8.63 15.16 -11.86
N LEU A 15 8.36 13.87 -12.07
CA LEU A 15 7.21 13.18 -11.48
C LEU A 15 7.31 13.16 -9.95
N LEU A 16 8.48 12.83 -9.39
CA LEU A 16 8.71 12.84 -7.96
C LEU A 16 8.63 14.24 -7.36
N ALA A 17 9.12 15.27 -8.08
CA ALA A 17 9.06 16.66 -7.64
C ALA A 17 7.60 17.16 -7.48
N VAL A 18 6.67 16.61 -8.25
CA VAL A 18 5.24 16.90 -8.13
C VAL A 18 4.58 16.05 -7.05
N THR A 19 4.74 14.73 -7.16
CA THR A 19 3.94 13.79 -6.35
C THR A 19 4.40 13.69 -4.90
N VAL A 20 5.72 13.74 -4.63
CA VAL A 20 6.23 13.59 -3.27
C VAL A 20 5.76 14.71 -2.34
N PRO A 21 5.98 16.01 -2.65
CA PRO A 21 5.50 17.09 -1.78
C PRO A 21 3.96 17.09 -1.67
N ALA A 22 3.25 16.84 -2.77
CA ALA A 22 1.79 16.78 -2.75
C ALA A 22 1.27 15.68 -1.82
N CYS A 23 1.84 14.48 -1.88
CA CYS A 23 1.45 13.37 -1.01
C CYS A 23 1.82 13.61 0.45
N LEU A 24 3.01 14.14 0.72
CA LEU A 24 3.42 14.45 2.11
C LEU A 24 2.50 15.48 2.74
N ILE A 25 2.21 16.58 2.04
CA ILE A 25 1.29 17.60 2.55
C ILE A 25 -0.14 17.02 2.68
N GLY A 26 -0.59 16.25 1.70
CA GLY A 26 -1.91 15.63 1.74
C GLY A 26 -2.08 14.66 2.93
N VAL A 27 -1.04 13.89 3.26
CA VAL A 27 -1.04 13.04 4.47
C VAL A 27 -1.08 13.89 5.73
N LEU A 28 -0.29 14.98 5.79
CA LEU A 28 -0.34 15.92 6.94
C LEU A 28 -1.73 16.53 7.11
N VAL A 29 -2.39 16.93 6.03
CA VAL A 29 -3.78 17.43 6.06
C VAL A 29 -4.72 16.37 6.61
N GLY A 30 -4.60 15.12 6.16
CA GLY A 30 -5.38 14.01 6.69
C GLY A 30 -5.14 13.77 8.18
N CYS A 31 -3.88 13.79 8.62
CA CYS A 31 -3.52 13.66 10.04
C CYS A 31 -4.11 14.78 10.87
N LEU A 32 -3.99 16.04 10.43
CA LEU A 32 -4.56 17.19 11.11
C LEU A 32 -6.09 17.12 11.19
N PHE A 33 -6.73 16.62 10.14
CA PHE A 33 -8.17 16.46 10.10
C PHE A 33 -8.68 15.47 11.15
N VAL A 34 -7.92 14.39 11.43
CA VAL A 34 -8.33 13.36 12.39
C VAL A 34 -7.73 13.54 13.78
N TYR A 35 -6.75 14.42 13.94
CA TYR A 35 -5.97 14.61 15.17
C TYR A 35 -6.81 14.76 16.45
N LYS A 36 -7.97 15.40 16.34
CA LYS A 36 -8.91 15.59 17.48
C LYS A 36 -10.19 14.77 17.33
N ARG A 37 -10.21 13.81 16.40
CA ARG A 37 -11.38 12.98 16.15
C ARG A 37 -11.13 11.56 16.64
N GLY A 38 -12.00 11.09 17.51
CA GLY A 38 -11.87 9.79 18.14
C GLY A 38 -11.64 9.92 19.66
N ALA A 39 -11.86 8.84 20.36
CA ALA A 39 -11.54 8.72 21.77
C ALA A 39 -10.12 8.14 21.92
N GLU A 40 -9.45 8.50 23.00
CA GLU A 40 -8.25 7.78 23.43
C GLU A 40 -8.65 6.33 23.73
N LEU A 41 -7.69 5.40 23.57
CA LEU A 41 -7.98 3.97 23.76
C LEU A 41 -8.62 3.68 25.11
N ALA A 42 -8.11 4.32 26.18
CA ALA A 42 -8.64 4.20 27.52
C ALA A 42 -10.10 4.69 27.66
N ASP A 43 -10.56 5.56 26.76
CA ASP A 43 -11.90 6.13 26.75
C ASP A 43 -12.83 5.53 25.69
N ASP A 44 -12.30 4.67 24.82
CA ASP A 44 -13.10 4.00 23.79
C ASP A 44 -14.11 3.04 24.43
N PRO A 45 -15.42 3.18 24.13
CA PRO A 45 -16.46 2.36 24.74
C PRO A 45 -16.37 0.89 24.33
N GLU A 46 -15.88 0.59 23.14
CA GLU A 46 -15.71 -0.80 22.69
C GLU A 46 -14.54 -1.47 23.41
N PHE A 47 -13.44 -0.75 23.61
CA PHE A 47 -12.30 -1.23 24.40
C PHE A 47 -12.73 -1.52 25.85
N LYS A 48 -13.38 -0.55 26.51
CA LYS A 48 -13.93 -0.74 27.86
C LYS A 48 -14.85 -1.95 27.98
N ARG A 49 -15.73 -2.14 26.99
CA ARG A 49 -16.64 -3.29 26.94
C ARG A 49 -15.85 -4.61 26.85
N ARG A 50 -14.81 -4.68 26.03
CA ARG A 50 -14.00 -5.90 25.84
C ARG A 50 -13.15 -6.21 27.05
N VAL A 51 -12.61 -5.22 27.72
CA VAL A 51 -11.93 -5.38 29.01
C VAL A 51 -12.89 -5.91 30.07
N ALA A 52 -14.08 -5.30 30.18
CA ALA A 52 -15.10 -5.74 31.14
C ALA A 52 -15.62 -7.15 30.90
N THR A 53 -15.62 -7.64 29.65
CA THR A 53 -16.02 -9.02 29.32
C THR A 53 -14.88 -10.03 29.42
N GLY A 54 -13.68 -9.60 29.85
CA GLY A 54 -12.50 -10.48 29.98
C GLY A 54 -11.90 -10.93 28.65
N GLN A 55 -12.33 -10.32 27.53
CA GLN A 55 -11.74 -10.61 26.22
C GLN A 55 -10.33 -10.03 26.08
N PHE A 56 -10.00 -9.01 26.89
CA PHE A 56 -8.67 -8.42 26.99
C PHE A 56 -8.31 -8.18 28.44
N GLN A 57 -7.07 -8.50 28.80
CA GLN A 57 -6.45 -8.01 30.01
C GLN A 57 -5.78 -6.67 29.65
N GLU A 58 -6.11 -5.62 30.38
CA GLU A 58 -5.60 -4.24 30.16
C GLU A 58 -4.06 -4.22 30.19
N ASP A 59 -3.46 -4.98 31.10
CA ASP A 59 -2.01 -5.14 31.24
C ASP A 59 -1.34 -5.70 29.98
N TYR A 60 -2.03 -6.52 29.17
CA TYR A 60 -1.46 -7.11 27.96
C TYR A 60 -1.26 -6.11 26.83
N VAL A 61 -1.98 -5.00 26.83
CA VAL A 61 -1.89 -3.94 25.82
C VAL A 61 -0.85 -2.89 26.21
N LEU A 62 -0.73 -2.58 27.51
CA LEU A 62 0.09 -1.49 28.04
C LEU A 62 1.50 -1.96 28.48
N GLU A 63 1.63 -3.18 29.01
CA GLU A 63 2.91 -3.73 29.44
C GLU A 63 3.54 -4.66 28.40
N ARG A 64 4.06 -4.08 27.33
CA ARG A 64 5.19 -4.74 26.66
C ARG A 64 6.43 -4.31 27.41
N ASP A 65 6.95 -5.21 28.21
CA ASP A 65 8.28 -5.09 28.81
C ASP A 65 9.34 -5.02 27.68
N THR A 66 9.49 -3.84 27.12
CA THR A 66 10.50 -3.54 26.12
C THR A 66 11.90 -3.47 26.73
N GLN A 67 11.99 -3.45 28.06
CA GLN A 67 13.24 -3.30 28.78
C GLN A 67 14.08 -4.60 28.80
N ASN A 68 13.45 -5.76 28.58
CA ASN A 68 14.09 -7.07 28.64
C ASN A 68 14.17 -7.81 27.29
N ALA A 69 14.35 -7.08 26.17
CA ALA A 69 14.56 -7.72 24.87
C ALA A 69 15.81 -8.60 24.91
N THR A 70 15.65 -9.90 24.66
CA THR A 70 16.76 -10.86 24.64
C THR A 70 17.77 -10.50 23.55
N THR A 71 19.03 -10.89 23.71
CA THR A 71 20.06 -10.70 22.68
C THR A 71 19.64 -11.30 21.34
N SER A 72 18.99 -12.46 21.36
CA SER A 72 18.41 -13.10 20.17
C SER A 72 17.38 -12.22 19.46
N ALA A 73 16.50 -11.54 20.21
CA ALA A 73 15.53 -10.60 19.65
C ALA A 73 16.20 -9.37 19.00
N LYS A 74 17.24 -8.83 19.62
CA LYS A 74 18.02 -7.70 19.05
C LYS A 74 18.74 -8.11 17.77
N VAL A 75 19.33 -9.30 17.74
CA VAL A 75 20.01 -9.86 16.56
C VAL A 75 19.00 -10.08 15.42
N SER A 76 17.81 -10.61 15.70
CA SER A 76 16.78 -10.82 14.66
C SER A 76 16.34 -9.50 14.02
N VAL A 77 16.18 -8.44 14.80
CA VAL A 77 15.86 -7.09 14.29
C VAL A 77 17.02 -6.55 13.44
N ALA A 78 18.28 -6.73 13.89
CA ALA A 78 19.44 -6.28 13.13
C ALA A 78 19.54 -6.99 11.77
N ILE A 79 19.31 -8.32 11.72
CA ILE A 79 19.30 -9.11 10.47
C ILE A 79 18.19 -8.59 9.54
N PHE A 80 16.98 -8.33 10.08
CA PHE A 80 15.86 -7.82 9.31
C PHE A 80 16.14 -6.44 8.72
N LEU A 81 16.68 -5.50 9.51
CA LEU A 81 17.04 -4.17 9.05
C LEU A 81 18.16 -4.21 7.99
N LEU A 82 19.15 -5.10 8.16
CA LEU A 82 20.19 -5.31 7.15
C LEU A 82 19.60 -5.83 5.84
N ALA A 83 18.67 -6.77 5.89
CA ALA A 83 18.00 -7.27 4.70
C ALA A 83 17.23 -6.15 3.98
N ILE A 84 16.51 -5.27 4.70
CA ILE A 84 15.86 -4.10 4.12
C ILE A 84 16.90 -3.19 3.45
N ALA A 85 18.01 -2.89 4.10
CA ALA A 85 19.05 -2.04 3.54
C ALA A 85 19.64 -2.64 2.24
N ILE A 86 19.85 -3.96 2.20
CA ILE A 86 20.31 -4.66 0.99
C ILE A 86 19.26 -4.55 -0.13
N ILE A 87 17.97 -4.79 0.17
CA ILE A 87 16.90 -4.69 -0.82
C ILE A 87 16.84 -3.28 -1.40
N VAL A 88 16.86 -2.26 -0.55
CA VAL A 88 16.83 -0.85 -0.99
C VAL A 88 18.07 -0.53 -1.84
N GLY A 89 19.25 -0.99 -1.45
CA GLY A 89 20.49 -0.80 -2.23
C GLY A 89 20.40 -1.46 -3.61
N MET A 90 19.94 -2.70 -3.68
CA MET A 90 19.80 -3.44 -4.95
C MET A 90 18.74 -2.82 -5.86
N THR A 91 17.63 -2.35 -5.31
CA THR A 91 16.55 -1.74 -6.11
C THR A 91 16.90 -0.33 -6.58
N SER A 92 17.75 0.39 -5.83
CA SER A 92 18.25 1.71 -6.23
C SER A 92 19.29 1.66 -7.35
N HIS A 93 19.94 0.50 -7.53
CA HIS A 93 20.96 0.27 -8.55
C HIS A 93 20.58 -0.94 -9.41
N PRO A 94 19.85 -0.74 -10.53
CA PRO A 94 19.37 -1.85 -11.37
C PRO A 94 20.47 -2.81 -11.84
N ASP A 95 21.70 -2.33 -11.96
CA ASP A 95 22.87 -3.12 -12.36
C ASP A 95 23.26 -4.19 -11.31
N LEU A 96 22.81 -4.04 -10.07
CA LEU A 96 23.02 -5.01 -9.00
C LEU A 96 21.97 -6.12 -8.98
N LEU A 97 20.90 -6.00 -9.77
CA LEU A 97 19.86 -7.02 -9.84
C LEU A 97 20.36 -8.24 -10.61
N PRO A 98 20.26 -9.46 -10.05
CA PRO A 98 20.71 -10.66 -10.74
C PRO A 98 19.87 -10.94 -11.99
N ASN A 99 20.54 -11.32 -13.09
CA ASN A 99 19.92 -11.63 -14.37
C ASN A 99 19.37 -13.07 -14.40
N ILE A 100 18.53 -13.43 -13.44
CA ILE A 100 17.91 -14.75 -13.30
C ILE A 100 16.41 -14.75 -13.67
N GLY A 101 15.91 -13.63 -14.15
CA GLY A 101 14.54 -13.52 -14.64
C GLY A 101 14.34 -14.24 -15.98
N PRO A 102 13.08 -14.42 -16.43
CA PRO A 102 12.78 -15.07 -17.69
C PRO A 102 13.49 -14.42 -18.87
N GLY A 103 14.20 -15.23 -19.66
CA GLY A 103 14.98 -14.75 -20.81
C GLY A 103 16.28 -14.03 -20.45
N GLY A 104 16.87 -14.28 -19.27
CA GLY A 104 18.12 -13.66 -18.83
C GLY A 104 17.98 -12.17 -18.46
N LYS A 105 16.77 -11.71 -18.19
CA LYS A 105 16.49 -10.34 -17.74
C LYS A 105 16.74 -10.19 -16.23
N PRO A 106 16.96 -8.96 -15.73
CA PRO A 106 17.01 -8.72 -14.30
C PRO A 106 15.74 -9.23 -13.62
N ILE A 107 15.91 -9.76 -12.41
CA ILE A 107 14.78 -10.21 -11.58
C ILE A 107 13.83 -9.05 -11.27
N SER A 108 12.52 -9.31 -11.25
CA SER A 108 11.55 -8.29 -10.86
C SER A 108 11.66 -7.93 -9.38
N VAL A 109 11.42 -6.67 -9.03
CA VAL A 109 11.46 -6.18 -7.63
C VAL A 109 10.55 -7.00 -6.72
N PRO A 110 9.29 -7.34 -7.08
CA PRO A 110 8.46 -8.20 -6.25
C PRO A 110 9.06 -9.58 -5.99
N THR A 111 9.68 -10.20 -6.99
CA THR A 111 10.32 -11.51 -6.83
C THR A 111 11.58 -11.41 -5.95
N LEU A 112 12.37 -10.34 -6.11
CA LEU A 112 13.51 -10.05 -5.22
C LEU A 112 13.05 -9.95 -3.77
N LEU A 113 12.00 -9.18 -3.50
CA LEU A 113 11.42 -9.04 -2.17
C LEU A 113 11.00 -10.38 -1.57
N GLN A 114 10.30 -11.22 -2.35
CA GLN A 114 9.88 -12.55 -1.88
C GLN A 114 11.07 -13.43 -1.49
N ILE A 115 12.09 -13.51 -2.36
CA ILE A 115 13.29 -14.30 -2.09
C ILE A 115 14.02 -13.78 -0.86
N MET A 116 14.26 -12.48 -0.80
CA MET A 116 15.01 -11.86 0.31
C MET A 116 14.28 -12.00 1.65
N MET A 117 12.97 -11.83 1.68
CA MET A 117 12.18 -11.98 2.91
C MET A 117 12.15 -13.43 3.41
N LEU A 118 11.99 -14.40 2.51
CA LEU A 118 12.06 -15.82 2.87
C LEU A 118 13.46 -16.22 3.37
N ALA A 119 14.51 -15.79 2.67
CA ALA A 119 15.89 -16.05 3.09
C ALA A 119 16.19 -15.40 4.46
N THR A 120 15.75 -14.16 4.66
CA THR A 120 15.91 -13.45 5.94
C THR A 120 15.20 -14.19 7.07
N GLY A 121 13.98 -14.65 6.85
CA GLY A 121 13.25 -15.48 7.82
C GLY A 121 14.00 -16.76 8.17
N ALA A 122 14.51 -17.47 7.18
CA ALA A 122 15.30 -18.69 7.38
C ALA A 122 16.61 -18.39 8.16
N ILE A 123 17.33 -17.32 7.83
CA ILE A 123 18.55 -16.90 8.54
C ILE A 123 18.23 -16.58 10.00
N ILE A 124 17.17 -15.83 10.27
CA ILE A 124 16.74 -15.52 11.65
C ILE A 124 16.45 -16.81 12.42
N MET A 125 15.71 -17.75 11.81
CA MET A 125 15.40 -19.02 12.48
C MET A 125 16.67 -19.80 12.87
N VAL A 126 17.66 -19.85 12.00
CA VAL A 126 18.91 -20.60 12.25
C VAL A 126 19.79 -19.84 13.24
N VAL A 127 20.07 -18.57 13.00
CA VAL A 127 21.00 -17.76 13.81
C VAL A 127 20.45 -17.52 15.22
N CYS A 128 19.16 -17.18 15.31
CA CYS A 128 18.50 -16.91 16.58
C CYS A 128 18.00 -18.17 17.28
N ARG A 129 18.18 -19.35 16.68
CA ARG A 129 17.76 -20.67 17.23
C ARG A 129 16.30 -20.64 17.69
N VAL A 130 15.42 -20.12 16.86
CA VAL A 130 14.00 -19.99 17.19
C VAL A 130 13.36 -21.39 17.33
N PRO A 131 12.75 -21.72 18.48
CA PRO A 131 12.06 -23.00 18.65
C PRO A 131 10.88 -23.13 17.66
N ARG A 132 10.74 -24.32 17.04
CA ARG A 132 9.73 -24.55 15.99
C ARG A 132 8.30 -24.38 16.51
N ASP A 133 8.05 -24.84 17.73
CA ASP A 133 6.78 -24.75 18.44
C ASP A 133 6.32 -23.31 18.75
N LYS A 134 7.26 -22.35 18.71
CA LYS A 134 6.94 -20.91 18.89
C LYS A 134 6.60 -20.19 17.60
N LEU A 135 6.82 -20.78 16.43
CA LEU A 135 6.55 -20.14 15.14
C LEU A 135 5.04 -20.01 14.89
N ASP A 136 4.30 -21.10 15.06
CA ASP A 136 2.87 -21.18 14.79
C ASP A 136 1.98 -20.70 15.96
N SER A 137 2.53 -20.70 17.17
CA SER A 137 1.82 -20.23 18.37
C SER A 137 1.76 -18.71 18.51
N GLY A 138 2.62 -17.99 17.78
CA GLY A 138 2.69 -16.53 17.84
C GLY A 138 1.43 -15.84 17.30
N SER A 139 0.89 -14.87 18.05
CA SER A 139 -0.26 -14.07 17.61
C SER A 139 0.04 -13.33 16.29
N VAL A 140 1.28 -12.87 16.12
CA VAL A 140 1.74 -12.16 14.90
C VAL A 140 1.72 -13.08 13.68
N PHE A 141 2.14 -14.35 13.83
CA PHE A 141 2.11 -15.32 12.73
C PHE A 141 0.66 -15.62 12.29
N LYS A 142 -0.23 -15.87 13.24
CA LYS A 142 -1.65 -16.12 12.94
C LYS A 142 -2.31 -14.94 12.25
N SER A 143 -2.11 -13.73 12.76
CA SER A 143 -2.62 -12.51 12.18
C SER A 143 -2.06 -12.26 10.77
N GLY A 144 -0.75 -12.49 10.59
CA GLY A 144 -0.09 -12.37 9.29
C GLY A 144 -0.63 -13.37 8.28
N LEU A 145 -0.89 -14.62 8.69
CA LEU A 145 -1.46 -15.64 7.80
C LEU A 145 -2.90 -15.31 7.38
N ILE A 146 -3.73 -14.84 8.32
CA ILE A 146 -5.10 -14.38 8.01
C ILE A 146 -5.06 -13.22 7.02
N GLY A 147 -4.18 -12.24 7.26
CA GLY A 147 -3.98 -11.11 6.35
C GLY A 147 -3.52 -11.58 4.96
N ALA A 148 -2.53 -12.47 4.89
CA ALA A 148 -2.00 -12.99 3.63
C ALA A 148 -3.07 -13.72 2.81
N VAL A 149 -3.86 -14.60 3.43
CA VAL A 149 -4.95 -15.33 2.75
C VAL A 149 -6.02 -14.37 2.23
N GLY A 150 -6.41 -13.37 3.05
CA GLY A 150 -7.38 -12.35 2.65
C GLY A 150 -6.89 -11.52 1.46
N ILE A 151 -5.65 -11.05 1.50
CA ILE A 151 -5.04 -10.27 0.43
C ILE A 151 -4.94 -11.08 -0.86
N LEU A 152 -4.43 -12.32 -0.78
CA LEU A 152 -4.27 -13.18 -1.96
C LEU A 152 -5.61 -13.46 -2.63
N GLY A 153 -6.66 -13.78 -1.86
CA GLY A 153 -7.99 -14.05 -2.41
C GLY A 153 -8.58 -12.84 -3.15
N ILE A 154 -8.53 -11.66 -2.53
CA ILE A 154 -9.05 -10.43 -3.11
C ILE A 154 -8.24 -10.02 -4.35
N SER A 155 -6.91 -10.01 -4.25
CA SER A 155 -6.05 -9.61 -5.37
C SER A 155 -6.22 -10.54 -6.57
N TRP A 156 -6.24 -11.83 -6.37
CA TRP A 156 -6.40 -12.80 -7.47
C TRP A 156 -7.75 -12.65 -8.19
N MET A 157 -8.82 -12.53 -7.43
CA MET A 157 -10.15 -12.27 -8.00
C MET A 157 -10.15 -11.00 -8.85
N THR A 158 -9.57 -9.94 -8.35
CA THR A 158 -9.52 -8.63 -8.98
C THR A 158 -8.67 -8.65 -10.24
N ASP A 159 -7.46 -9.21 -10.18
CA ASP A 159 -6.56 -9.34 -11.33
C ASP A 159 -7.22 -10.13 -12.46
N THR A 160 -7.92 -11.22 -12.14
CA THR A 160 -8.65 -12.03 -13.12
C THR A 160 -9.77 -11.23 -13.79
N PHE A 161 -10.55 -10.48 -13.00
CA PHE A 161 -11.61 -9.63 -13.52
C PHE A 161 -11.08 -8.56 -14.48
N PHE A 162 -10.04 -7.84 -14.07
CA PHE A 162 -9.47 -6.76 -14.89
C PHE A 162 -8.73 -7.29 -16.13
N ALA A 163 -7.99 -8.39 -16.03
CA ALA A 163 -7.35 -9.01 -17.19
C ALA A 163 -8.36 -9.31 -18.31
N THR A 164 -9.61 -9.65 -17.93
CA THR A 164 -10.67 -9.99 -18.89
C THR A 164 -11.42 -8.74 -19.40
N HIS A 165 -11.64 -7.73 -18.55
CA HIS A 165 -12.59 -6.65 -18.84
C HIS A 165 -11.93 -5.28 -19.10
N LEU A 166 -10.60 -5.14 -18.93
CA LEU A 166 -9.91 -3.85 -19.05
C LEU A 166 -10.17 -3.18 -20.41
N LYS A 167 -10.10 -3.94 -21.49
CA LYS A 167 -10.34 -3.42 -22.85
C LYS A 167 -11.75 -2.84 -22.97
N PHE A 168 -12.77 -3.57 -22.53
CA PHE A 168 -14.16 -3.10 -22.54
C PHE A 168 -14.34 -1.81 -21.75
N ILE A 169 -13.77 -1.76 -20.55
CA ILE A 169 -13.82 -0.57 -19.67
C ILE A 169 -13.19 0.64 -20.37
N THR A 170 -11.99 0.44 -20.96
CA THR A 170 -11.29 1.54 -21.64
C THR A 170 -12.04 2.03 -22.88
N ASP A 171 -12.57 1.13 -23.69
CA ASP A 171 -13.31 1.50 -24.91
C ASP A 171 -14.57 2.30 -24.61
N VAL A 172 -15.27 1.96 -23.52
CA VAL A 172 -16.48 2.69 -23.06
C VAL A 172 -16.15 4.12 -22.61
N PHE A 173 -15.00 4.31 -21.94
CA PHE A 173 -14.65 5.61 -21.37
C PHE A 173 -13.82 6.50 -22.32
N ALA A 174 -13.21 5.95 -23.37
CA ALA A 174 -12.28 6.68 -24.24
C ALA A 174 -12.83 8.01 -24.77
N GLN A 175 -14.03 8.02 -25.34
CA GLN A 175 -14.63 9.23 -25.93
C GLN A 175 -14.96 10.29 -24.86
N THR A 176 -15.43 9.85 -23.70
CA THR A 176 -15.77 10.73 -22.59
C THR A 176 -14.53 11.39 -21.99
N LEU A 177 -13.40 10.66 -21.93
CA LEU A 177 -12.14 11.18 -21.40
C LEU A 177 -11.52 12.26 -22.29
N ILE A 178 -11.70 12.18 -23.62
CA ILE A 178 -11.24 13.22 -24.54
C ILE A 178 -11.99 14.53 -24.30
N GLN A 179 -13.31 14.45 -24.05
CA GLN A 179 -14.14 15.63 -23.77
C GLN A 179 -13.91 16.22 -22.38
N TYR A 180 -13.69 15.36 -21.39
CA TYR A 180 -13.57 15.75 -19.99
C TYR A 180 -12.34 15.10 -19.34
N PRO A 181 -11.12 15.65 -19.57
CA PRO A 181 -9.87 15.05 -19.09
C PRO A 181 -9.83 14.79 -17.58
N MET A 182 -10.49 15.62 -16.79
CA MET A 182 -10.57 15.42 -15.32
C MET A 182 -11.30 14.15 -14.91
N LEU A 183 -12.17 13.59 -15.76
CA LEU A 183 -12.81 12.29 -15.51
C LEU A 183 -11.80 11.14 -15.51
N PHE A 184 -10.62 11.35 -16.08
CA PHE A 184 -9.53 10.39 -15.96
C PHE A 184 -9.13 10.14 -14.50
N GLY A 185 -9.20 11.17 -13.64
CA GLY A 185 -9.02 11.02 -12.19
C GLY A 185 -10.07 10.13 -11.55
N ALA A 186 -11.34 10.26 -11.95
CA ALA A 186 -12.39 9.37 -11.48
C ALA A 186 -12.18 7.93 -11.96
N MET A 187 -11.73 7.74 -13.18
CA MET A 187 -11.38 6.41 -13.71
C MET A 187 -10.21 5.79 -12.94
N LEU A 188 -9.14 6.55 -12.67
CA LEU A 188 -8.02 6.11 -11.83
C LEU A 188 -8.51 5.72 -10.43
N PHE A 189 -9.36 6.55 -9.83
CA PHE A 189 -9.94 6.33 -8.51
C PHE A 189 -10.73 5.01 -8.45
N VAL A 190 -11.72 4.84 -9.33
CA VAL A 190 -12.57 3.64 -9.35
C VAL A 190 -11.75 2.39 -9.66
N THR A 191 -10.84 2.48 -10.62
CA THR A 191 -9.99 1.34 -10.99
C THR A 191 -9.06 0.94 -9.84
N SER A 192 -8.44 1.91 -9.16
CA SER A 192 -7.54 1.59 -8.04
C SER A 192 -8.29 1.01 -6.83
N MET A 193 -9.52 1.45 -6.61
CA MET A 193 -10.39 0.88 -5.58
C MET A 193 -10.65 -0.61 -5.80
N VAL A 194 -10.77 -1.03 -7.05
CA VAL A 194 -11.06 -2.41 -7.43
C VAL A 194 -9.77 -3.23 -7.61
N LEU A 195 -8.71 -2.67 -8.21
CA LEU A 195 -7.42 -3.36 -8.40
C LEU A 195 -6.61 -3.51 -7.10
N TYR A 196 -6.96 -2.81 -6.04
CA TYR A 196 -6.21 -2.78 -4.77
C TYR A 196 -4.71 -2.46 -4.94
N SER A 197 -4.33 -1.84 -6.04
CA SER A 197 -2.94 -1.54 -6.39
C SER A 197 -2.82 -0.22 -7.14
N PRO A 198 -2.24 0.82 -6.53
CA PRO A 198 -1.93 2.06 -7.21
C PRO A 198 -1.01 1.85 -8.41
N ALA A 199 0.01 1.00 -8.25
CA ALA A 199 0.98 0.71 -9.30
C ALA A 199 0.34 -0.01 -10.48
N ALA A 200 -0.47 -1.05 -10.24
CA ALA A 200 -1.19 -1.77 -11.31
C ALA A 200 -2.16 -0.82 -12.05
N THR A 201 -2.87 0.04 -11.31
CA THR A 201 -3.75 1.05 -11.90
C THR A 201 -2.97 2.02 -12.80
N ALA A 202 -1.85 2.52 -12.33
CA ALA A 202 -1.02 3.43 -13.12
C ALA A 202 -0.48 2.74 -14.38
N VAL A 203 0.07 1.53 -14.27
CA VAL A 203 0.57 0.76 -15.41
C VAL A 203 -0.53 0.47 -16.44
N ALA A 204 -1.75 0.17 -15.98
CA ALA A 204 -2.86 -0.14 -16.86
C ALA A 204 -3.45 1.11 -17.56
N LEU A 205 -3.60 2.21 -16.85
CA LEU A 205 -4.38 3.35 -17.33
C LEU A 205 -3.54 4.53 -17.83
N MET A 206 -2.33 4.78 -17.32
CA MET A 206 -1.51 5.89 -17.77
C MET A 206 -1.17 5.85 -19.26
N PRO A 207 -0.82 4.68 -19.86
CA PRO A 207 -0.61 4.58 -21.30
C PRO A 207 -1.85 4.98 -22.12
N ILE A 208 -3.04 4.71 -21.59
CA ILE A 208 -4.31 5.10 -22.23
C ILE A 208 -4.47 6.61 -22.21
N GLY A 209 -4.25 7.24 -21.05
CA GLY A 209 -4.26 8.70 -20.96
C GLY A 209 -3.31 9.38 -21.95
N VAL A 210 -2.08 8.84 -22.08
CA VAL A 210 -1.10 9.29 -23.07
C VAL A 210 -1.61 9.10 -24.51
N SER A 211 -2.17 7.94 -24.82
CA SER A 211 -2.71 7.64 -26.17
C SER A 211 -3.90 8.52 -26.57
N LEU A 212 -4.66 8.98 -25.58
CA LEU A 212 -5.76 9.92 -25.76
C LEU A 212 -5.29 11.38 -25.86
N GLY A 213 -3.99 11.65 -25.76
CA GLY A 213 -3.42 13.00 -25.83
C GLY A 213 -3.71 13.87 -24.61
N LEU A 214 -3.97 13.26 -23.44
CA LEU A 214 -4.17 14.05 -22.23
C LEU A 214 -2.89 14.79 -21.84
N PRO A 215 -2.99 16.07 -21.42
CA PRO A 215 -1.85 16.88 -21.02
C PRO A 215 -1.04 16.24 -19.89
N ALA A 216 0.28 16.42 -19.91
CA ALA A 216 1.20 15.81 -18.94
C ALA A 216 0.90 16.28 -17.51
N GLU A 217 0.57 17.54 -17.32
CA GLU A 217 0.18 18.14 -16.05
C GLU A 217 -1.06 17.47 -15.45
N ILE A 218 -2.03 17.08 -16.27
CA ILE A 218 -3.22 16.34 -15.82
C ILE A 218 -2.86 14.91 -15.46
N LEU A 219 -2.09 14.22 -16.31
CA LEU A 219 -1.70 12.83 -16.05
C LEU A 219 -0.91 12.68 -14.75
N ILE A 220 0.08 13.57 -14.54
CA ILE A 220 0.90 13.54 -13.33
C ILE A 220 0.11 14.02 -12.12
N GLY A 221 -0.65 15.10 -12.28
CA GLY A 221 -1.43 15.68 -11.20
C GLY A 221 -2.49 14.73 -10.64
N LEU A 222 -3.01 13.82 -11.47
CA LEU A 222 -4.02 12.85 -11.06
C LEU A 222 -3.44 11.53 -10.50
N ILE A 223 -2.12 11.33 -10.47
CA ILE A 223 -1.50 10.12 -9.91
C ILE A 223 -1.99 9.81 -8.47
N PRO A 224 -2.10 10.77 -7.54
CA PRO A 224 -2.58 10.45 -6.19
C PRO A 224 -3.99 9.84 -6.15
N ALA A 225 -4.83 10.04 -7.18
CA ALA A 225 -6.13 9.39 -7.28
C ALA A 225 -6.04 7.86 -7.40
N THR A 226 -4.88 7.30 -7.81
CA THR A 226 -4.64 5.86 -7.80
C THR A 226 -4.54 5.26 -6.39
N CYS A 227 -4.49 6.10 -5.35
CA CYS A 227 -4.39 5.66 -3.96
C CYS A 227 -5.76 5.36 -3.30
N ALA A 228 -6.84 5.16 -4.06
CA ALA A 228 -8.17 4.84 -3.55
C ALA A 228 -8.32 3.41 -2.99
N VAL A 229 -7.23 2.68 -2.83
CA VAL A 229 -7.15 1.30 -2.32
C VAL A 229 -7.66 1.10 -0.88
N PHE A 230 -8.01 2.18 -0.19
CA PHE A 230 -8.58 2.16 1.15
C PHE A 230 -10.11 2.18 1.17
N ILE A 231 -10.79 2.51 0.07
CA ILE A 231 -12.27 2.64 0.02
C ILE A 231 -12.94 1.32 0.37
N ILE A 232 -12.54 0.25 -0.30
CA ILE A 232 -12.83 -1.12 0.14
C ILE A 232 -11.55 -1.58 0.84
N PRO A 233 -11.59 -2.02 2.10
CA PRO A 233 -10.38 -2.39 2.83
C PRO A 233 -9.53 -3.38 2.04
N GLY A 234 -8.37 -2.92 1.59
CA GLY A 234 -7.38 -3.71 0.86
C GLY A 234 -6.30 -4.28 1.77
N GLY A 235 -5.17 -4.68 1.20
CA GLY A 235 -4.10 -5.38 1.90
C GLY A 235 -3.62 -4.68 3.17
N ALA A 236 -3.36 -3.38 3.12
CA ALA A 236 -2.87 -2.62 4.27
C ALA A 236 -3.92 -2.55 5.39
N GLN A 237 -5.18 -2.29 5.07
CA GLN A 237 -6.28 -2.20 6.03
C GLN A 237 -6.61 -3.55 6.65
N ILE A 238 -6.62 -4.61 5.84
CA ILE A 238 -6.82 -6.00 6.32
C ILE A 238 -5.69 -6.37 7.28
N SER A 239 -4.44 -6.03 6.96
CA SER A 239 -3.31 -6.27 7.85
C SER A 239 -3.45 -5.50 9.16
N CYS A 240 -3.80 -4.20 9.12
CA CYS A 240 -4.03 -3.42 10.33
C CYS A 240 -5.09 -4.05 11.23
N VAL A 241 -6.21 -4.50 10.66
CA VAL A 241 -7.26 -5.19 11.43
C VAL A 241 -6.79 -6.52 11.99
N ALA A 242 -6.05 -7.31 11.20
CA ALA A 242 -5.52 -8.60 11.63
C ALA A 242 -4.51 -8.46 12.79
N PHE A 243 -3.74 -7.35 12.81
CA PHE A 243 -2.78 -7.04 13.87
C PHE A 243 -3.35 -6.19 15.02
N ASP A 244 -4.58 -5.69 14.87
CA ASP A 244 -5.23 -4.92 15.94
C ASP A 244 -5.61 -5.83 17.12
N ARG A 245 -4.79 -5.77 18.15
CA ARG A 245 -4.99 -6.55 19.39
C ARG A 245 -6.15 -6.02 20.22
N THR A 246 -6.48 -4.75 20.09
CA THR A 246 -7.57 -4.12 20.85
C THR A 246 -8.93 -4.39 20.24
N GLY A 247 -8.97 -4.70 18.93
CA GLY A 247 -10.18 -4.92 18.17
C GLY A 247 -11.07 -3.67 18.05
N THR A 248 -10.50 -2.49 18.27
CA THR A 248 -11.21 -1.20 18.19
C THR A 248 -11.25 -0.65 16.78
N THR A 249 -10.47 -1.20 15.85
CA THR A 249 -10.54 -0.83 14.43
C THR A 249 -11.92 -1.14 13.88
N LYS A 250 -12.66 -0.10 13.51
CA LYS A 250 -14.01 -0.25 12.97
C LYS A 250 -13.95 -0.69 11.51
N ILE A 251 -14.64 -1.79 11.22
CA ILE A 251 -15.04 -2.15 9.86
C ILE A 251 -16.55 -2.20 9.85
N GLY A 252 -17.17 -1.27 9.12
CA GLY A 252 -18.62 -1.18 9.00
C GLY A 252 -19.20 -2.34 8.20
N ARG A 253 -20.53 -2.40 8.18
CA ARG A 253 -21.26 -3.39 7.39
C ARG A 253 -20.86 -3.30 5.91
N PHE A 254 -20.60 -4.43 5.28
CA PHE A 254 -20.14 -4.55 3.88
C PHE A 254 -18.74 -3.91 3.59
N GLY A 255 -17.89 -3.73 4.59
CA GLY A 255 -16.57 -3.14 4.41
C GLY A 255 -16.56 -1.62 4.19
N PHE A 256 -17.70 -0.95 4.29
CA PHE A 256 -17.80 0.50 4.27
C PHE A 256 -17.88 1.07 5.69
N ASN A 257 -17.63 2.37 5.83
CA ASN A 257 -17.61 3.07 7.12
C ASN A 257 -16.57 2.53 8.11
N HIS A 258 -15.39 2.25 7.61
CA HIS A 258 -14.24 1.83 8.43
C HIS A 258 -13.38 3.03 8.86
N SER A 259 -12.51 2.79 9.84
CA SER A 259 -11.66 3.83 10.45
C SER A 259 -10.77 4.57 9.45
N TYR A 260 -10.41 3.96 8.34
CA TYR A 260 -9.52 4.53 7.31
C TYR A 260 -10.22 5.34 6.23
N LEU A 261 -11.56 5.28 6.14
CA LEU A 261 -12.31 5.88 5.02
C LEU A 261 -12.14 7.41 4.97
N ILE A 262 -12.48 8.07 6.05
CA ILE A 262 -12.44 9.54 6.10
C ILE A 262 -11.02 10.09 6.01
N PRO A 263 -10.04 9.64 6.83
CA PRO A 263 -8.68 10.13 6.71
C PRO A 263 -8.06 9.83 5.33
N GLY A 264 -8.36 8.68 4.75
CA GLY A 264 -7.91 8.33 3.41
C GLY A 264 -8.49 9.26 2.33
N LEU A 265 -9.80 9.53 2.35
CA LEU A 265 -10.45 10.44 1.41
C LEU A 265 -9.87 11.86 1.51
N VAL A 266 -9.72 12.39 2.73
CA VAL A 266 -9.15 13.72 2.95
C VAL A 266 -7.71 13.80 2.46
N SER A 267 -6.88 12.82 2.82
CA SER A 267 -5.47 12.79 2.39
C SER A 267 -5.35 12.69 0.87
N MET A 268 -6.11 11.80 0.25
CA MET A 268 -6.07 11.60 -1.20
C MET A 268 -6.59 12.82 -1.95
N ALA A 269 -7.71 13.40 -1.53
CA ALA A 269 -8.26 14.61 -2.16
C ALA A 269 -7.27 15.78 -2.07
N ALA A 270 -6.70 16.02 -0.88
CA ALA A 270 -5.68 17.05 -0.68
C ALA A 270 -4.43 16.78 -1.54
N SER A 271 -3.94 15.54 -1.57
CA SER A 271 -2.80 15.14 -2.40
C SER A 271 -3.07 15.38 -3.89
N THR A 272 -4.26 15.02 -4.37
CA THR A 272 -4.63 15.18 -5.79
C THR A 272 -4.73 16.65 -6.17
N VAL A 273 -5.37 17.48 -5.35
CA VAL A 273 -5.48 18.92 -5.61
C VAL A 273 -4.11 19.58 -5.62
N LEU A 274 -3.26 19.27 -4.64
CA LEU A 274 -1.90 19.81 -4.56
C LEU A 274 -1.02 19.30 -5.71
N SER A 275 -1.14 18.02 -6.07
CA SER A 275 -0.39 17.46 -7.20
C SER A 275 -0.76 18.13 -8.52
N LEU A 276 -2.05 18.37 -8.77
CA LEU A 276 -2.51 19.14 -9.93
C LEU A 276 -1.95 20.57 -9.90
N ALA A 277 -2.06 21.27 -8.78
CA ALA A 277 -1.54 22.64 -8.67
C ALA A 277 -0.04 22.71 -8.93
N ILE A 278 0.76 21.79 -8.35
CA ILE A 278 2.20 21.73 -8.57
C ILE A 278 2.51 21.33 -10.02
N ALA A 279 1.78 20.39 -10.61
CA ALA A 279 1.98 19.98 -11.99
C ALA A 279 1.76 21.13 -12.97
N TYR A 280 0.69 21.91 -12.80
CA TYR A 280 0.44 23.11 -13.62
C TYR A 280 1.48 24.24 -13.44
N ILE A 281 2.26 24.23 -12.37
CA ILE A 281 3.36 25.20 -12.18
C ILE A 281 4.65 24.72 -12.85
N ILE A 282 4.88 23.39 -12.85
CA ILE A 282 6.14 22.80 -13.32
C ILE A 282 6.10 22.53 -14.84
N PHE A 283 4.94 22.18 -15.39
CA PHE A 283 4.72 21.83 -16.80
C PHE A 283 3.84 22.84 -17.50
#